data_8d6078e9acc053cdb6162da67b05766f
#
_entry.id   8d6078e9acc053cdb6162da67b05766f
#
_cell.length_a   1.000
_cell.length_b   1.000
_cell.length_c   1.000
_cell.angle_alpha   90.00
_cell.angle_beta   90.00
_cell.angle_gamma   90.00
#
_symmetry.space_group_name_H-M   'P 1'
#
loop_
_entity.id
_entity.type
_entity.pdbx_description
1 polymer ?
#
loop_
_entity_poly.entity_id
_entity_poly.type
_entity_poly.pdbx_seq_one_letter_code
_entity_poly.pdbx_strand_id
1 'polypeptide(L)'
;RVSSFMKDFETEAYKLGILLQTRHNEVAPNQFECAPVFCEATKAIDQNMMLMIIMQKVAEKHHLKVIFHEKPFDGVNGSGKHCNWSITTDTGVNLLSPGKTPTKNLQFLSFYSSVLRAVHRHHYLLMASVATLSNSYRLGGNEAPPAVMSVFSGSTLYGVFQTIMNMKDVKESVDSRQESIKIVNSIPEIFPDNTDRNRTSPFAFTGNRFEFRAVGSSQNVATAVCVVNSIVAESLREFRAYVDALEAAGEDRSSAV
;
A
#
# COMPACT_ATOMS: atom_id res chain seq x y z
N ARG A 1 -30.38 7.61 7.22
CA ARG A 1 -29.66 8.17 8.38
C ARG A 1 -28.15 8.14 8.16
N VAL A 2 -27.54 6.97 7.91
CA VAL A 2 -26.09 6.87 7.62
C VAL A 2 -25.70 7.62 6.34
N SER A 3 -26.50 7.54 5.27
CA SER A 3 -26.22 8.27 4.03
C SER A 3 -26.17 9.79 4.23
N SER A 4 -27.04 10.32 5.09
CA SER A 4 -27.03 11.76 5.44
C SER A 4 -25.78 12.11 6.23
N PHE A 5 -25.39 11.28 7.19
CA PHE A 5 -24.12 11.42 7.92
C PHE A 5 -22.94 11.46 6.95
N MET A 6 -22.87 10.50 6.03
CA MET A 6 -21.76 10.39 5.05
C MET A 6 -21.67 11.62 4.14
N LYS A 7 -22.82 12.17 3.72
CA LYS A 7 -22.88 13.39 2.90
C LYS A 7 -22.38 14.61 3.68
N ASP A 8 -22.83 14.76 4.90
CA ASP A 8 -22.43 15.90 5.74
C ASP A 8 -20.95 15.80 6.14
N PHE A 9 -20.47 14.59 6.45
CA PHE A 9 -19.05 14.31 6.70
C PHE A 9 -18.19 14.71 5.49
N GLU A 10 -18.55 14.29 4.28
CA GLU A 10 -17.86 14.67 3.05
C GLU A 10 -17.85 16.19 2.83
N THR A 11 -18.99 16.85 3.09
CA THR A 11 -19.10 18.30 2.98
C THR A 11 -18.16 19.03 3.95
N GLU A 12 -18.08 18.58 5.20
CA GLU A 12 -17.18 19.17 6.19
C GLU A 12 -15.70 18.89 5.85
N ALA A 13 -15.38 17.70 5.31
CA ALA A 13 -14.05 17.39 4.82
C ALA A 13 -13.62 18.32 3.67
N TYR A 14 -14.51 18.57 2.72
CA TYR A 14 -14.26 19.47 1.58
C TYR A 14 -14.02 20.92 2.01
N LYS A 15 -14.71 21.41 3.04
CA LYS A 15 -14.46 22.75 3.61
C LYS A 15 -13.02 22.92 4.12
N LEU A 16 -12.36 21.82 4.50
CA LEU A 16 -10.97 21.80 4.95
C LEU A 16 -9.99 21.41 3.83
N GLY A 17 -10.46 21.33 2.59
CA GLY A 17 -9.63 20.95 1.44
C GLY A 17 -9.26 19.46 1.40
N ILE A 18 -9.97 18.60 2.12
CA ILE A 18 -9.76 17.17 2.12
C ILE A 18 -10.75 16.52 1.15
N LEU A 19 -10.24 16.08 0.00
CA LEU A 19 -11.06 15.45 -1.02
C LEU A 19 -11.18 13.96 -0.77
N LEU A 20 -12.40 13.44 -0.72
CA LEU A 20 -12.69 12.01 -0.64
C LEU A 20 -12.91 11.46 -2.04
N GLN A 21 -12.18 10.40 -2.39
CA GLN A 21 -12.32 9.71 -3.66
C GLN A 21 -13.50 8.73 -3.62
N THR A 22 -13.61 7.99 -2.53
CA THR A 22 -14.68 7.00 -2.34
C THR A 22 -15.17 6.95 -0.90
N ARG A 23 -16.40 6.51 -0.73
CA ARG A 23 -17.00 6.08 0.52
C ARG A 23 -17.96 4.94 0.24
N HIS A 24 -17.88 3.86 0.99
CA HIS A 24 -18.68 2.66 0.73
C HIS A 24 -18.90 1.83 2.01
N ASN A 25 -19.78 0.85 1.91
CA ASN A 25 -20.01 -0.13 2.95
C ASN A 25 -18.92 -1.20 2.93
N GLU A 26 -18.53 -1.64 4.11
CA GLU A 26 -17.67 -2.79 4.33
C GLU A 26 -18.47 -4.04 4.73
N VAL A 27 -17.77 -5.17 4.96
CA VAL A 27 -18.38 -6.49 5.18
C VAL A 27 -19.10 -6.57 6.53
N ALA A 28 -18.55 -6.01 7.60
CA ALA A 28 -19.21 -6.06 8.90
C ALA A 28 -20.46 -5.17 8.94
N PRO A 29 -21.50 -5.54 9.73
CA PRO A 29 -22.68 -4.72 9.87
C PRO A 29 -22.37 -3.31 10.36
N ASN A 30 -22.90 -2.30 9.66
CA ASN A 30 -22.65 -0.88 9.93
C ASN A 30 -21.17 -0.46 9.91
N GLN A 31 -20.34 -1.16 9.16
CA GLN A 31 -18.97 -0.80 8.87
C GLN A 31 -18.89 -0.05 7.53
N PHE A 32 -18.11 1.02 7.50
CA PHE A 32 -17.97 1.90 6.34
C PHE A 32 -16.51 2.29 6.17
N GLU A 33 -16.11 2.51 4.93
CA GLU A 33 -14.79 2.99 4.57
C GLU A 33 -14.89 4.30 3.79
N CYS A 34 -13.93 5.18 3.98
CA CYS A 34 -13.67 6.30 3.09
C CYS A 34 -12.20 6.32 2.68
N ALA A 35 -11.94 6.67 1.42
CA ALA A 35 -10.61 6.82 0.89
C ALA A 35 -10.41 8.27 0.43
N PRO A 36 -9.48 9.05 1.04
CA PRO A 36 -9.11 10.36 0.54
C PRO A 36 -8.29 10.24 -0.75
N VAL A 37 -8.26 11.32 -1.53
CA VAL A 37 -7.34 11.45 -2.64
C VAL A 37 -5.92 11.48 -2.11
N PHE A 38 -5.02 10.71 -2.73
CA PHE A 38 -3.62 10.63 -2.28
C PHE A 38 -2.90 11.98 -2.39
N CYS A 39 -2.00 12.21 -1.47
CA CYS A 39 -1.14 13.40 -1.46
C CYS A 39 0.21 13.06 -0.79
N GLU A 40 1.06 14.06 -0.60
CA GLU A 40 2.32 13.94 0.12
C GLU A 40 2.08 13.36 1.53
N ALA A 41 3.03 12.55 2.01
CA ALA A 41 2.86 11.72 3.20
C ALA A 41 2.48 12.51 4.47
N THR A 42 3.14 13.62 4.75
CA THR A 42 2.86 14.44 5.94
C THR A 42 1.43 15.00 5.89
N LYS A 43 1.06 15.54 4.73
CA LYS A 43 -0.29 16.05 4.49
C LYS A 43 -1.34 14.95 4.60
N ALA A 44 -1.07 13.76 4.07
CA ALA A 44 -1.99 12.62 4.15
C ALA A 44 -2.22 12.17 5.59
N ILE A 45 -1.17 12.18 6.42
CA ILE A 45 -1.25 11.86 7.85
C ILE A 45 -2.15 12.87 8.57
N ASP A 46 -1.90 14.16 8.39
CA ASP A 46 -2.67 15.23 9.01
C ASP A 46 -4.14 15.19 8.57
N GLN A 47 -4.38 14.99 7.27
CA GLN A 47 -5.73 14.84 6.73
C GLN A 47 -6.46 13.64 7.34
N ASN A 48 -5.78 12.50 7.52
CA ASN A 48 -6.39 11.33 8.15
C ASN A 48 -6.81 11.62 9.60
N MET A 49 -5.97 12.29 10.37
CA MET A 49 -6.31 12.68 11.74
C MET A 49 -7.49 13.66 11.80
N MET A 50 -7.51 14.65 10.88
CA MET A 50 -8.62 15.58 10.75
C MET A 50 -9.92 14.88 10.37
N LEU A 51 -9.88 13.93 9.43
CA LEU A 51 -11.05 13.13 9.05
C LEU A 51 -11.64 12.39 10.25
N MET A 52 -10.81 11.79 11.11
CA MET A 52 -11.28 11.11 12.31
C MET A 52 -12.02 12.06 13.27
N ILE A 53 -11.51 13.28 13.45
CA ILE A 53 -12.15 14.32 14.27
C ILE A 53 -13.47 14.77 13.65
N ILE A 54 -13.49 15.01 12.34
CA ILE A 54 -14.70 15.44 11.62
C ILE A 54 -15.78 14.35 11.71
N MET A 55 -15.41 13.07 11.52
CA MET A 55 -16.35 11.96 11.63
C MET A 55 -17.05 11.95 12.99
N GLN A 56 -16.30 12.13 14.08
CA GLN A 56 -16.88 12.17 15.43
C GLN A 56 -17.86 13.34 15.59
N LYS A 57 -17.44 14.56 15.20
CA LYS A 57 -18.27 15.75 15.31
C LYS A 57 -19.55 15.70 14.48
N VAL A 58 -19.46 15.16 13.26
CA VAL A 58 -20.63 15.01 12.39
C VAL A 58 -21.55 13.91 12.91
N ALA A 59 -21.00 12.81 13.43
CA ALA A 59 -21.78 11.73 14.00
C ALA A 59 -22.67 12.21 15.17
N GLU A 60 -22.14 13.05 16.04
CA GLU A 60 -22.92 13.67 17.14
C GLU A 60 -24.15 14.42 16.62
N LYS A 61 -24.02 15.21 15.55
CA LYS A 61 -25.13 15.93 14.91
C LYS A 61 -26.22 14.99 14.38
N HIS A 62 -25.83 13.79 13.97
CA HIS A 62 -26.72 12.75 13.45
C HIS A 62 -27.22 11.77 14.51
N HIS A 63 -26.89 11.99 15.80
CA HIS A 63 -27.15 11.06 16.89
C HIS A 63 -26.61 9.66 16.59
N LEU A 64 -25.36 9.62 16.08
CA LEU A 64 -24.58 8.42 15.81
C LEU A 64 -23.27 8.48 16.62
N LYS A 65 -22.65 7.33 16.79
CA LYS A 65 -21.32 7.21 17.39
C LYS A 65 -20.39 6.51 16.41
N VAL A 66 -19.26 7.12 16.10
CA VAL A 66 -18.17 6.48 15.32
C VAL A 66 -17.30 5.67 16.27
N ILE A 67 -16.99 4.45 15.90
CA ILE A 67 -16.10 3.56 16.62
C ILE A 67 -14.89 3.28 15.74
N PHE A 68 -13.71 3.68 16.21
CA PHE A 68 -12.43 3.41 15.53
C PHE A 68 -11.69 2.21 16.10
N HIS A 69 -12.26 1.51 17.09
CA HIS A 69 -11.65 0.32 17.67
C HIS A 69 -11.45 -0.77 16.60
N GLU A 70 -10.29 -1.43 16.60
CA GLU A 70 -9.88 -2.38 15.56
C GLU A 70 -10.75 -3.64 15.54
N LYS A 71 -11.26 -4.06 16.68
CA LYS A 71 -12.15 -5.23 16.82
C LYS A 71 -13.28 -4.88 17.78
N PRO A 72 -14.30 -4.08 17.36
CA PRO A 72 -15.34 -3.62 18.26
C PRO A 72 -16.32 -4.73 18.68
N PHE A 73 -16.47 -5.79 17.86
CA PHE A 73 -17.40 -6.88 18.09
C PHE A 73 -16.76 -8.23 17.72
N ASP A 74 -17.05 -9.26 18.51
CA ASP A 74 -16.63 -10.62 18.23
C ASP A 74 -17.43 -11.22 17.06
N GLY A 75 -16.82 -12.18 16.36
CA GLY A 75 -17.46 -12.94 15.28
C GLY A 75 -17.66 -12.19 13.96
N VAL A 76 -17.32 -10.90 13.88
CA VAL A 76 -17.41 -10.10 12.65
C VAL A 76 -16.07 -9.46 12.30
N ASN A 77 -15.94 -8.90 11.10
CA ASN A 77 -14.71 -8.28 10.64
C ASN A 77 -14.30 -7.10 11.54
N GLY A 78 -13.00 -6.95 11.73
CA GLY A 78 -12.41 -5.79 12.37
C GLY A 78 -12.20 -4.63 11.39
N SER A 79 -11.66 -3.52 11.89
CA SER A 79 -11.38 -2.30 11.13
C SER A 79 -9.90 -1.97 11.15
N GLY A 80 -9.37 -1.59 10.01
CA GLY A 80 -7.99 -1.13 9.84
C GLY A 80 -7.88 0.08 8.93
N LYS A 81 -6.66 0.56 8.76
CA LYS A 81 -6.29 1.54 7.74
C LYS A 81 -5.37 0.89 6.73
N HIS A 82 -5.72 0.94 5.45
CA HIS A 82 -4.78 0.58 4.40
C HIS A 82 -3.97 1.79 4.01
N CYS A 83 -2.67 1.75 4.31
CA CYS A 83 -1.75 2.82 3.94
C CYS A 83 -1.19 2.53 2.55
N ASN A 84 -1.74 3.16 1.53
CA ASN A 84 -1.18 3.13 0.18
C ASN A 84 0.04 4.05 0.14
N TRP A 85 1.19 3.49 -0.21
CA TRP A 85 2.48 4.16 -0.14
C TRP A 85 3.26 3.99 -1.45
N SER A 86 3.81 5.08 -1.95
CA SER A 86 4.67 5.11 -3.14
C SER A 86 5.78 6.15 -2.99
N ILE A 87 6.73 6.13 -3.93
CA ILE A 87 7.81 7.10 -4.02
C ILE A 87 7.67 7.83 -5.35
N THR A 88 7.63 9.15 -5.29
CA THR A 88 7.57 10.00 -6.48
C THR A 88 8.70 11.02 -6.49
N THR A 89 9.11 11.45 -7.68
CA THR A 89 9.99 12.61 -7.85
C THR A 89 9.21 13.90 -7.58
N ASP A 90 9.91 15.00 -7.44
CA ASP A 90 9.36 16.36 -7.39
C ASP A 90 8.58 16.75 -8.66
N THR A 91 8.92 16.12 -9.78
CA THR A 91 8.20 16.26 -11.06
C THR A 91 6.98 15.35 -11.19
N GLY A 92 6.65 14.55 -10.15
CA GLY A 92 5.47 13.67 -10.11
C GLY A 92 5.65 12.31 -10.76
N VAL A 93 6.87 11.92 -11.16
CA VAL A 93 7.14 10.58 -11.70
C VAL A 93 7.12 9.54 -10.59
N ASN A 94 6.26 8.54 -10.70
CA ASN A 94 6.19 7.44 -9.75
C ASN A 94 7.31 6.41 -10.01
N LEU A 95 8.23 6.26 -9.05
CA LEU A 95 9.40 5.37 -9.13
C LEU A 95 9.03 3.89 -8.92
N LEU A 96 7.85 3.60 -8.41
CA LEU A 96 7.29 2.25 -8.26
C LEU A 96 6.36 1.86 -9.43
N SER A 97 6.38 2.60 -10.54
CA SER A 97 5.64 2.23 -11.75
C SER A 97 6.48 1.29 -12.61
N PRO A 98 6.04 0.03 -12.83
CA PRO A 98 6.79 -0.96 -13.61
C PRO A 98 6.88 -0.60 -15.10
N GLY A 99 5.93 0.20 -15.60
CA GLY A 99 5.82 0.52 -17.02
C GLY A 99 5.37 -0.68 -17.86
N LYS A 100 5.55 -0.57 -19.20
CA LYS A 100 5.14 -1.62 -20.15
C LYS A 100 6.08 -2.83 -20.17
N THR A 101 7.34 -2.64 -19.81
CA THR A 101 8.39 -3.67 -19.81
C THR A 101 9.13 -3.68 -18.47
N PRO A 102 8.55 -4.26 -17.42
CA PRO A 102 9.13 -4.23 -16.06
C PRO A 102 10.55 -4.79 -15.99
N THR A 103 10.83 -5.85 -16.75
CA THR A 103 12.14 -6.51 -16.84
C THR A 103 13.28 -5.61 -17.32
N LYS A 104 12.96 -4.56 -18.09
CA LYS A 104 13.94 -3.61 -18.63
C LYS A 104 13.95 -2.28 -17.89
N ASN A 105 13.06 -2.09 -16.93
CA ASN A 105 12.95 -0.86 -16.17
C ASN A 105 13.86 -0.94 -14.93
N LEU A 106 15.15 -0.69 -15.13
CA LEU A 106 16.14 -0.74 -14.05
C LEU A 106 15.79 0.21 -12.90
N GLN A 107 15.26 1.40 -13.20
CA GLN A 107 14.80 2.32 -12.15
C GLN A 107 13.74 1.69 -11.26
N PHE A 108 12.68 1.14 -11.85
CA PHE A 108 11.64 0.45 -11.12
C PHE A 108 12.20 -0.73 -10.30
N LEU A 109 13.02 -1.58 -10.94
CA LEU A 109 13.60 -2.76 -10.28
C LEU A 109 14.47 -2.38 -9.09
N SER A 110 15.28 -1.32 -9.20
CA SER A 110 16.14 -0.82 -8.12
C SER A 110 15.34 -0.35 -6.92
N PHE A 111 14.31 0.47 -7.15
CA PHE A 111 13.45 0.96 -6.05
C PHE A 111 12.62 -0.17 -5.44
N TYR A 112 12.05 -1.02 -6.28
CA TYR A 112 11.22 -2.13 -5.84
C TYR A 112 12.03 -3.14 -5.00
N SER A 113 13.20 -3.60 -5.48
CA SER A 113 14.07 -4.53 -4.74
C SER A 113 14.56 -3.92 -3.43
N SER A 114 14.85 -2.62 -3.43
CA SER A 114 15.22 -1.90 -2.20
C SER A 114 14.10 -1.90 -1.17
N VAL A 115 12.84 -1.76 -1.58
CA VAL A 115 11.69 -1.89 -0.67
C VAL A 115 11.58 -3.30 -0.13
N LEU A 116 11.70 -4.34 -0.98
CA LEU A 116 11.66 -5.73 -0.52
C LEU A 116 12.74 -6.02 0.52
N ARG A 117 13.97 -5.58 0.24
CA ARG A 117 15.12 -5.72 1.16
C ARG A 117 14.87 -5.00 2.48
N ALA A 118 14.35 -3.76 2.43
CA ALA A 118 14.03 -2.98 3.61
C ALA A 118 13.02 -3.71 4.52
N VAL A 119 11.91 -4.20 3.93
CA VAL A 119 10.89 -4.93 4.69
C VAL A 119 11.44 -6.24 5.24
N HIS A 120 12.23 -6.99 4.46
CA HIS A 120 12.84 -8.23 4.91
C HIS A 120 13.75 -8.02 6.12
N ARG A 121 14.61 -6.99 6.08
CA ARG A 121 15.60 -6.73 7.16
C ARG A 121 14.95 -6.12 8.41
N HIS A 122 13.94 -5.30 8.24
CA HIS A 122 13.35 -4.49 9.31
C HIS A 122 11.87 -4.81 9.57
N HIS A 123 11.43 -6.03 9.23
CA HIS A 123 10.05 -6.47 9.45
C HIS A 123 9.57 -6.27 10.90
N TYR A 124 10.47 -6.42 11.87
CA TYR A 124 10.18 -6.23 13.29
C TYR A 124 9.82 -4.77 13.63
N LEU A 125 10.45 -3.76 12.99
CA LEU A 125 10.10 -2.36 13.17
C LEU A 125 8.71 -2.06 12.60
N LEU A 126 8.38 -2.63 11.43
CA LEU A 126 7.05 -2.50 10.85
C LEU A 126 5.98 -3.13 11.77
N MET A 127 6.25 -4.31 12.32
CA MET A 127 5.35 -4.94 13.28
C MET A 127 5.22 -4.10 14.56
N ALA A 128 6.31 -3.59 15.10
CA ALA A 128 6.28 -2.70 16.28
C ALA A 128 5.45 -1.44 16.03
N SER A 129 5.49 -0.88 14.80
CA SER A 129 4.74 0.34 14.45
C SER A 129 3.22 0.18 14.48
N VAL A 130 2.73 -1.05 14.43
CA VAL A 130 1.29 -1.37 14.41
C VAL A 130 0.84 -2.20 15.61
N ALA A 131 1.76 -2.48 16.55
CA ALA A 131 1.52 -3.31 17.72
C ALA A 131 0.73 -2.55 18.79
N THR A 132 -0.58 -2.78 18.82
CA THR A 132 -1.46 -2.36 19.91
C THR A 132 -2.33 -3.51 20.36
N LEU A 133 -2.82 -3.47 21.60
CA LEU A 133 -3.67 -4.53 22.13
C LEU A 133 -4.92 -4.73 21.26
N SER A 134 -5.60 -3.66 20.88
CA SER A 134 -6.80 -3.72 20.04
C SER A 134 -6.53 -4.26 18.65
N ASN A 135 -5.36 -3.92 18.06
CA ASN A 135 -4.98 -4.41 16.72
C ASN A 135 -4.56 -5.89 16.75
N SER A 136 -4.04 -6.40 17.87
CA SER A 136 -3.74 -7.83 18.02
C SER A 136 -4.99 -8.71 17.98
N TYR A 137 -6.15 -8.20 18.38
CA TYR A 137 -7.43 -8.91 18.22
C TYR A 137 -7.95 -8.91 16.78
N ARG A 138 -7.52 -7.95 15.96
CA ARG A 138 -7.91 -7.85 14.56
C ARG A 138 -7.01 -8.69 13.64
N LEU A 139 -5.68 -8.59 13.80
CA LEU A 139 -4.70 -9.24 12.92
C LEU A 139 -4.84 -10.76 12.96
N GLY A 140 -4.79 -11.39 11.79
CA GLY A 140 -5.00 -12.83 11.62
C GLY A 140 -6.46 -13.27 11.65
N GLY A 141 -7.40 -12.36 11.88
CA GLY A 141 -8.83 -12.61 11.80
C GLY A 141 -9.41 -12.43 10.39
N ASN A 142 -10.74 -12.37 10.31
CA ASN A 142 -11.49 -12.24 9.06
C ASN A 142 -11.04 -11.01 8.25
N GLU A 143 -10.61 -11.22 7.02
CA GLU A 143 -10.14 -10.20 6.06
C GLU A 143 -8.99 -9.30 6.55
N ALA A 144 -8.46 -9.54 7.74
CA ALA A 144 -7.26 -8.86 8.23
C ALA A 144 -6.01 -9.61 7.78
N PRO A 145 -4.89 -8.92 7.53
CA PRO A 145 -3.63 -9.60 7.24
C PRO A 145 -3.12 -10.35 8.47
N PRO A 146 -2.27 -11.38 8.27
CA PRO A 146 -1.64 -12.07 9.39
C PRO A 146 -0.75 -11.14 10.22
N ALA A 147 -0.50 -11.51 11.48
CA ALA A 147 0.39 -10.80 12.39
C ALA A 147 1.89 -11.08 12.12
N VAL A 148 2.23 -11.51 10.92
CA VAL A 148 3.61 -11.77 10.48
C VAL A 148 3.89 -10.93 9.24
N MET A 149 4.93 -10.09 9.30
CA MET A 149 5.27 -9.23 8.17
C MET A 149 5.82 -10.04 7.01
N SER A 150 5.13 -9.95 5.88
CA SER A 150 5.51 -10.53 4.60
C SER A 150 5.14 -9.58 3.47
N VAL A 151 5.73 -9.77 2.31
CA VAL A 151 5.46 -8.96 1.11
C VAL A 151 4.80 -9.82 0.04
N PHE A 152 3.72 -9.34 -0.51
CA PHE A 152 3.10 -9.90 -1.71
C PHE A 152 3.52 -9.08 -2.94
N SER A 153 4.09 -9.76 -3.94
CA SER A 153 4.58 -9.15 -5.18
C SER A 153 3.70 -9.43 -6.40
N GLY A 154 2.85 -10.44 -6.30
CA GLY A 154 2.12 -10.99 -7.44
C GLY A 154 2.97 -11.91 -8.31
N SER A 155 2.31 -12.78 -9.08
CA SER A 155 2.97 -13.82 -9.89
C SER A 155 3.87 -13.22 -10.98
N THR A 156 3.45 -12.12 -11.60
CA THR A 156 4.20 -11.48 -12.68
C THR A 156 5.57 -10.99 -12.22
N LEU A 157 5.62 -10.20 -11.14
CA LEU A 157 6.89 -9.69 -10.61
C LEU A 157 7.74 -10.81 -9.99
N TYR A 158 7.11 -11.79 -9.35
CA TYR A 158 7.82 -12.97 -8.87
C TYR A 158 8.56 -13.68 -10.02
N GLY A 159 7.89 -13.87 -11.17
CA GLY A 159 8.51 -14.43 -12.37
C GLY A 159 9.67 -13.59 -12.92
N VAL A 160 9.55 -12.26 -12.91
CA VAL A 160 10.62 -11.32 -13.29
C VAL A 160 11.86 -11.55 -12.41
N PHE A 161 11.70 -11.57 -11.09
CA PHE A 161 12.82 -11.76 -10.17
C PHE A 161 13.43 -13.16 -10.27
N GLN A 162 12.61 -14.20 -10.43
CA GLN A 162 13.12 -15.56 -10.68
C GLN A 162 13.96 -15.65 -11.96
N THR A 163 13.55 -14.93 -13.00
CA THR A 163 14.31 -14.87 -14.26
C THR A 163 15.66 -14.19 -14.06
N ILE A 164 15.69 -13.06 -13.36
CA ILE A 164 16.93 -12.33 -13.03
C ILE A 164 17.84 -13.20 -12.17
N MET A 165 17.33 -13.82 -11.11
CA MET A 165 18.11 -14.69 -10.20
C MET A 165 18.70 -15.91 -10.89
N ASN A 166 18.01 -16.48 -11.87
CA ASN A 166 18.49 -17.66 -12.61
C ASN A 166 19.45 -17.31 -13.74
N MET A 167 19.86 -16.03 -13.89
CA MET A 167 20.73 -15.55 -14.96
C MET A 167 20.31 -16.01 -16.38
N LYS A 168 19.03 -16.29 -16.58
CA LYS A 168 18.49 -16.56 -17.89
C LYS A 168 18.43 -15.26 -18.68
N ASP A 169 18.97 -15.29 -19.89
CA ASP A 169 18.95 -14.15 -20.81
C ASP A 169 17.52 -13.59 -20.89
N VAL A 170 17.34 -12.36 -20.44
CA VAL A 170 16.04 -11.68 -20.36
C VAL A 170 15.39 -11.52 -21.75
N LYS A 171 16.06 -11.93 -22.81
CA LYS A 171 15.56 -11.85 -24.19
C LYS A 171 14.44 -12.82 -24.52
N GLU A 172 14.24 -13.91 -23.77
CA GLU A 172 13.29 -14.97 -24.17
C GLU A 172 12.07 -15.18 -23.25
N SER A 173 11.97 -14.56 -22.09
CA SER A 173 11.09 -15.14 -21.08
C SER A 173 9.94 -14.30 -20.54
N VAL A 174 9.73 -13.09 -20.99
CA VAL A 174 8.51 -12.37 -20.56
C VAL A 174 7.91 -11.60 -21.71
N ASP A 175 7.34 -12.34 -22.64
CA ASP A 175 6.09 -11.89 -23.24
C ASP A 175 5.03 -11.98 -22.12
N SER A 176 5.11 -11.05 -21.17
CA SER A 176 4.02 -10.85 -20.22
C SER A 176 2.89 -10.18 -20.99
N ARG A 177 2.30 -10.94 -21.90
CA ARG A 177 0.95 -10.70 -22.34
C ARG A 177 0.15 -10.82 -21.05
N GLN A 178 -0.19 -9.68 -20.49
CA GLN A 178 -1.43 -9.60 -19.78
C GLN A 178 -2.44 -10.13 -20.79
N GLU A 179 -2.83 -11.38 -20.66
CA GLU A 179 -3.85 -11.97 -21.51
C GLU A 179 -5.12 -11.17 -21.27
N SER A 180 -5.40 -10.22 -22.16
CA SER A 180 -6.65 -9.50 -22.13
C SER A 180 -7.73 -10.47 -22.51
N ILE A 181 -8.71 -10.65 -21.63
CA ILE A 181 -9.90 -11.47 -21.93
C ILE A 181 -10.79 -10.66 -22.85
N LYS A 182 -10.68 -10.89 -24.16
CA LYS A 182 -11.62 -10.32 -25.15
C LYS A 182 -12.94 -11.09 -25.09
N ILE A 183 -13.90 -10.58 -24.36
CA ILE A 183 -15.21 -11.21 -24.25
C ILE A 183 -16.13 -10.77 -25.40
N VAL A 184 -16.11 -9.51 -25.81
CA VAL A 184 -16.90 -8.95 -26.93
C VAL A 184 -16.21 -7.66 -27.42
N ASN A 185 -16.34 -7.32 -28.71
CA ASN A 185 -15.73 -6.13 -29.32
C ASN A 185 -16.20 -4.78 -28.76
N SER A 186 -17.26 -4.74 -27.95
CA SER A 186 -17.84 -3.53 -27.34
C SER A 186 -17.54 -3.38 -25.84
N ILE A 187 -16.82 -4.31 -25.23
CA ILE A 187 -16.44 -4.27 -23.82
C ILE A 187 -14.94 -3.91 -23.74
N PRO A 188 -14.54 -2.99 -22.85
CA PRO A 188 -13.12 -2.70 -22.63
C PRO A 188 -12.34 -3.96 -22.29
N GLU A 189 -11.10 -4.05 -22.75
CA GLU A 189 -10.19 -5.16 -22.41
C GLU A 189 -10.06 -5.27 -20.89
N ILE A 190 -10.38 -6.46 -20.35
CA ILE A 190 -10.26 -6.75 -18.92
C ILE A 190 -8.94 -7.47 -18.72
N PHE A 191 -8.08 -6.89 -17.90
CA PHE A 191 -6.83 -7.51 -17.47
C PHE A 191 -7.07 -8.28 -16.17
N PRO A 192 -6.45 -9.47 -15.99
CA PRO A 192 -6.51 -10.20 -14.74
C PRO A 192 -6.01 -9.32 -13.58
N ASP A 193 -6.82 -9.23 -12.53
CA ASP A 193 -6.43 -8.54 -11.31
C ASP A 193 -5.45 -9.39 -10.51
N ASN A 194 -4.18 -9.00 -10.51
CA ASN A 194 -3.11 -9.68 -9.79
C ASN A 194 -2.89 -9.10 -8.39
N THR A 195 -3.94 -8.56 -7.78
CA THR A 195 -3.88 -8.05 -6.41
C THR A 195 -4.14 -9.17 -5.39
N ASP A 196 -3.55 -9.04 -4.19
CA ASP A 196 -3.76 -9.96 -3.08
C ASP A 196 -5.10 -9.67 -2.37
N ARG A 197 -6.21 -10.05 -3.01
CA ARG A 197 -7.56 -9.89 -2.44
C ARG A 197 -7.76 -10.69 -1.14
N ASN A 198 -7.05 -11.80 -0.99
CA ASN A 198 -7.13 -12.66 0.20
C ASN A 198 -6.33 -12.11 1.39
N ARG A 199 -5.64 -10.99 1.22
CA ARG A 199 -4.85 -10.33 2.26
C ARG A 199 -3.86 -11.28 2.95
N THR A 200 -3.17 -12.09 2.16
CA THR A 200 -2.20 -13.07 2.65
C THR A 200 -0.94 -12.43 3.21
N SER A 201 -0.68 -11.16 2.84
CA SER A 201 0.49 -10.40 3.30
C SER A 201 0.09 -9.02 3.81
N PRO A 202 0.67 -8.56 4.94
CA PRO A 202 0.43 -7.22 5.47
C PRO A 202 0.97 -6.10 4.60
N PHE A 203 1.95 -6.39 3.73
CA PHE A 203 2.58 -5.43 2.83
C PHE A 203 2.50 -5.97 1.40
N ALA A 204 1.66 -5.38 0.56
CA ALA A 204 1.36 -5.90 -0.77
C ALA A 204 1.62 -4.86 -1.86
N PHE A 205 2.24 -5.29 -2.97
CA PHE A 205 2.38 -4.47 -4.15
C PHE A 205 1.08 -4.51 -4.98
N THR A 206 0.52 -3.36 -5.31
CA THR A 206 -0.76 -3.21 -5.99
C THR A 206 -0.63 -2.49 -7.35
N GLY A 207 0.43 -2.82 -8.09
CA GLY A 207 0.65 -2.38 -9.46
C GLY A 207 1.57 -1.16 -9.63
N ASN A 208 1.48 -0.15 -8.78
CA ASN A 208 2.37 1.03 -8.81
C ASN A 208 2.63 1.63 -7.42
N ARG A 209 2.30 0.90 -6.37
CA ARG A 209 2.45 1.28 -4.97
C ARG A 209 2.40 0.05 -4.09
N PHE A 210 2.86 0.20 -2.86
CA PHE A 210 2.63 -0.79 -1.82
C PHE A 210 1.44 -0.39 -0.95
N GLU A 211 0.71 -1.37 -0.46
CA GLU A 211 -0.36 -1.21 0.49
C GLU A 211 0.04 -1.85 1.81
N PHE A 212 0.21 -1.04 2.85
CA PHE A 212 0.46 -1.53 4.20
C PHE A 212 -0.87 -1.66 4.93
N ARG A 213 -1.32 -2.89 5.15
CA ARG A 213 -2.65 -3.27 5.61
C ARG A 213 -2.77 -3.48 7.11
N ALA A 214 -1.65 -3.49 7.83
CA ALA A 214 -1.62 -3.88 9.23
C ALA A 214 -1.91 -2.73 10.21
N VAL A 215 -2.05 -1.49 9.74
CA VAL A 215 -2.31 -0.34 10.62
C VAL A 215 -3.73 -0.43 11.20
N GLY A 216 -3.85 -0.26 12.51
CA GLY A 216 -5.14 -0.26 13.21
C GLY A 216 -5.98 0.99 12.92
N SER A 217 -7.30 0.85 12.91
CA SER A 217 -8.23 1.93 12.59
C SER A 217 -8.19 3.10 13.61
N SER A 218 -7.85 2.85 14.86
CA SER A 218 -7.71 3.89 15.88
C SER A 218 -6.34 4.57 15.87
N GLN A 219 -5.33 3.95 15.22
CA GLN A 219 -3.95 4.40 15.27
C GLN A 219 -3.71 5.65 14.42
N ASN A 220 -2.75 6.47 14.85
CA ASN A 220 -2.13 7.45 13.96
C ASN A 220 -1.20 6.72 12.98
N VAL A 221 -1.40 6.92 11.69
CA VAL A 221 -0.60 6.28 10.63
C VAL A 221 0.84 6.81 10.55
N ALA A 222 1.14 7.92 11.22
CA ALA A 222 2.46 8.56 11.20
C ALA A 222 3.60 7.61 11.57
N THR A 223 3.43 6.82 12.63
CA THR A 223 4.48 5.87 13.07
C THR A 223 4.79 4.83 11.98
N ALA A 224 3.75 4.26 11.38
CA ALA A 224 3.90 3.29 10.31
C ALA A 224 4.59 3.88 9.07
N VAL A 225 4.18 5.08 8.63
CA VAL A 225 4.77 5.79 7.49
C VAL A 225 6.23 6.19 7.78
N CYS A 226 6.51 6.69 8.99
CA CYS A 226 7.87 7.02 9.41
C CYS A 226 8.80 5.81 9.34
N VAL A 227 8.36 4.66 9.84
CA VAL A 227 9.13 3.41 9.78
C VAL A 227 9.36 2.98 8.33
N VAL A 228 8.32 2.94 7.49
CA VAL A 228 8.46 2.58 6.07
C VAL A 228 9.48 3.50 5.39
N ASN A 229 9.35 4.82 5.54
CA ASN A 229 10.26 5.77 4.92
C ASN A 229 11.71 5.58 5.40
N SER A 230 11.92 5.35 6.69
CA SER A 230 13.25 5.20 7.28
C SER A 230 13.97 3.95 6.81
N ILE A 231 13.28 2.79 6.85
CA ILE A 231 13.88 1.52 6.41
C ILE A 231 14.17 1.49 4.91
N VAL A 232 13.29 2.11 4.11
CA VAL A 232 13.50 2.20 2.65
C VAL A 232 14.62 3.18 2.32
N ALA A 233 14.70 4.32 3.01
CA ALA A 233 15.82 5.27 2.84
C ALA A 233 17.16 4.62 3.17
N GLU A 234 17.25 3.83 4.24
CA GLU A 234 18.46 3.06 4.57
C GLU A 234 18.82 2.08 3.47
N SER A 235 17.85 1.27 3.01
CA SER A 235 18.08 0.29 1.95
C SER A 235 18.55 0.92 0.64
N LEU A 236 17.96 2.06 0.25
CA LEU A 236 18.37 2.81 -0.94
C LEU A 236 19.79 3.39 -0.79
N ARG A 237 20.15 3.87 0.39
CA ARG A 237 21.52 4.35 0.67
C ARG A 237 22.54 3.24 0.53
N GLU A 238 22.26 2.05 1.06
CA GLU A 238 23.13 0.89 0.93
C GLU A 238 23.23 0.42 -0.53
N PHE A 239 22.10 0.39 -1.23
CA PHE A 239 22.07 0.04 -2.65
C PHE A 239 22.95 1.00 -3.48
N ARG A 240 22.81 2.31 -3.25
CA ARG A 240 23.64 3.31 -3.90
C ARG A 240 25.13 3.08 -3.62
N ALA A 241 25.50 2.88 -2.35
CA ALA A 241 26.89 2.64 -1.98
C ALA A 241 27.47 1.39 -2.63
N TYR A 242 26.65 0.35 -2.81
CA TYR A 242 27.04 -0.86 -3.52
C TYR A 242 27.31 -0.59 -5.01
N VAL A 243 26.40 0.11 -5.70
CA VAL A 243 26.57 0.49 -7.11
C VAL A 243 27.82 1.39 -7.29
N ASP A 244 27.97 2.42 -6.45
CA ASP A 244 29.12 3.33 -6.50
C ASP A 244 30.46 2.57 -6.32
N ALA A 245 30.50 1.51 -5.50
CA ALA A 245 31.67 0.67 -5.31
C ALA A 245 31.99 -0.19 -6.55
N LEU A 246 31.00 -0.73 -7.21
CA LEU A 246 31.19 -1.51 -8.46
C LEU A 246 31.65 -0.60 -9.61
N GLU A 247 31.08 0.59 -9.75
CA GLU A 247 31.54 1.59 -10.73
C GLU A 247 33.01 1.98 -10.47
N ALA A 248 33.41 2.16 -9.21
CA ALA A 248 34.80 2.44 -8.85
C ALA A 248 35.75 1.27 -9.16
N ALA A 249 35.23 0.03 -9.16
CA ALA A 249 35.97 -1.17 -9.57
C ALA A 249 36.05 -1.37 -11.09
N GLY A 250 35.39 -0.49 -11.88
CA GLY A 250 35.44 -0.48 -13.35
C GLY A 250 34.26 -1.18 -14.03
N GLU A 251 33.21 -1.52 -13.30
CA GLU A 251 31.98 -2.02 -13.91
C GLU A 251 31.16 -0.89 -14.52
N ASP A 252 30.46 -1.18 -15.61
CA ASP A 252 29.48 -0.26 -16.18
C ASP A 252 28.26 -0.14 -15.26
N ARG A 253 27.73 1.07 -15.12
CA ARG A 253 26.61 1.35 -14.20
C ARG A 253 25.38 0.49 -14.45
N SER A 254 25.06 0.19 -15.73
CA SER A 254 23.93 -0.66 -16.06
C SER A 254 24.13 -2.13 -15.66
N SER A 255 25.37 -2.56 -15.54
CA SER A 255 25.75 -3.90 -15.07
C SER A 255 25.83 -3.97 -13.54
N ALA A 256 26.14 -2.84 -12.88
CA ALA A 256 26.23 -2.71 -11.42
C ALA A 256 24.86 -2.62 -10.74
N VAL A 257 23.80 -2.26 -11.46
CA VAL A 257 22.41 -2.16 -10.97
C VAL A 257 21.67 -3.47 -11.18
#